data_649b0394986fef35e553fcac66030b42
#
_entry.id   649b0394986fef35e553fcac66030b42
#
_cell.length_a   1.000
_cell.length_b   1.000
_cell.length_c   1.000
_cell.angle_alpha   90.00
_cell.angle_beta   90.00
_cell.angle_gamma   90.00
#
_symmetry.space_group_name_H-M   'P 1'
#
loop_
_entity.id
_entity.type
_entity.pdbx_description
1 polymer ?
#
loop_
_entity_poly.entity_id
_entity_poly.type
_entity_poly.pdbx_seq_one_letter_code
_entity_poly.pdbx_strand_id
1 'polypeptide(L)'
;RKLDDAPPEEEEEAYKGRVWRKMSKIDRYKCAVFKDLHEKGFTMTSAAKFGGDYLAYPGDPMLFHAYFTVRVLERGEKMTPLSCSSVTRMAHAARKNVVFAFCGEEEDEKGGDNEKNNNKNDGVLRIQYFTCVPDIELSSNRGF
;
A
#
# COMPACT_ATOMS: atom_id res chain seq x y z
N ARG A 1 -8.05 36.67 -6.39
CA ARG A 1 -6.75 36.03 -6.67
C ARG A 1 -7.01 34.92 -7.66
N LYS A 2 -6.58 35.12 -8.92
CA LYS A 2 -6.83 34.17 -10.01
C LYS A 2 -6.02 32.92 -9.76
N LEU A 3 -6.66 31.76 -9.79
CA LEU A 3 -6.11 30.39 -9.69
C LEU A 3 -5.65 29.84 -11.05
N ASP A 4 -5.20 30.72 -11.97
CA ASP A 4 -5.03 30.37 -13.38
C ASP A 4 -3.56 30.10 -13.78
N ASP A 5 -2.63 30.02 -12.82
CA ASP A 5 -1.23 29.69 -13.10
C ASP A 5 -0.89 28.25 -12.61
N ALA A 6 -1.49 27.25 -13.26
CA ALA A 6 -0.96 25.90 -13.15
C ALA A 6 0.43 25.87 -13.83
N PRO A 7 1.48 25.32 -13.21
CA PRO A 7 2.78 25.22 -13.83
C PRO A 7 2.68 24.36 -15.10
N PRO A 8 3.51 24.63 -16.13
CA PRO A 8 3.53 23.82 -17.34
C PRO A 8 3.80 22.34 -17.00
N GLU A 9 3.18 21.43 -17.71
CA GLU A 9 3.22 19.98 -17.44
C GLU A 9 4.65 19.44 -17.28
N GLU A 10 5.62 19.98 -18.03
CA GLU A 10 7.05 19.62 -17.93
C GLU A 10 7.67 20.00 -16.58
N GLU A 11 7.30 21.13 -16.00
CA GLU A 11 7.77 21.53 -14.66
C GLU A 11 7.12 20.68 -13.56
N GLU A 12 5.86 20.31 -13.74
CA GLU A 12 5.15 19.44 -12.82
C GLU A 12 5.75 18.03 -12.82
N GLU A 13 6.06 17.45 -13.97
CA GLU A 13 6.74 16.16 -14.08
C GLU A 13 8.16 16.19 -13.48
N ALA A 14 8.92 17.25 -13.76
CA ALA A 14 10.24 17.43 -13.19
C ALA A 14 10.21 17.60 -11.66
N TYR A 15 9.19 18.27 -11.12
CA TYR A 15 8.96 18.39 -9.68
C TYR A 15 8.58 17.04 -9.05
N LYS A 16 7.62 16.32 -9.65
CA LYS A 16 7.22 14.96 -9.24
C LYS A 16 8.43 14.03 -9.21
N GLY A 17 9.26 14.05 -10.24
CA GLY A 17 10.47 13.24 -10.30
C GLY A 17 11.52 13.58 -9.23
N ARG A 18 11.64 14.87 -8.84
CA ARG A 18 12.54 15.28 -7.74
C ARG A 18 12.02 14.84 -6.37
N VAL A 19 10.72 14.98 -6.13
CA VAL A 19 10.08 14.54 -4.87
C VAL A 19 10.17 13.03 -4.74
N TRP A 20 9.86 12.30 -5.81
CA TRP A 20 9.93 10.84 -5.83
C TRP A 20 11.31 10.29 -5.47
N ARG A 21 12.38 10.91 -5.99
CA ARG A 21 13.76 10.51 -5.66
C ARG A 21 14.18 10.79 -4.23
N LYS A 22 13.54 11.75 -3.55
CA LYS A 22 13.81 12.10 -2.16
C LYS A 22 12.99 11.29 -1.15
N MET A 23 11.94 10.61 -1.61
CA MET A 23 11.09 9.80 -0.73
C MET A 23 11.82 8.54 -0.27
N SER A 24 11.52 8.11 0.95
CA SER A 24 11.98 6.81 1.43
C SER A 24 11.37 5.67 0.59
N LYS A 25 12.03 4.51 0.57
CA LYS A 25 11.56 3.34 -0.18
C LYS A 25 10.13 2.95 0.22
N ILE A 26 9.86 2.91 1.52
CA ILE A 26 8.54 2.56 2.04
C ILE A 26 7.47 3.60 1.67
N ASP A 27 7.82 4.90 1.62
CA ASP A 27 6.87 5.93 1.23
C ASP A 27 6.51 5.82 -0.27
N ARG A 28 7.48 5.46 -1.12
CA ARG A 28 7.22 5.16 -2.53
C ARG A 28 6.26 3.97 -2.68
N TYR A 29 6.46 2.91 -1.88
CA TYR A 29 5.56 1.76 -1.86
C TYR A 29 4.15 2.13 -1.41
N LYS A 30 4.02 2.96 -0.37
CA LYS A 30 2.74 3.48 0.09
C LYS A 30 2.02 4.28 -0.99
N CYS A 31 2.74 5.17 -1.69
CA CYS A 31 2.17 5.94 -2.81
C CYS A 31 1.71 5.02 -3.95
N ALA A 32 2.48 3.98 -4.28
CA ALA A 32 2.11 3.04 -5.35
C ALA A 32 0.87 2.22 -4.99
N VAL A 33 0.78 1.73 -3.75
CA VAL A 33 -0.40 1.02 -3.24
C VAL A 33 -1.63 1.94 -3.20
N PHE A 34 -1.45 3.20 -2.77
CA PHE A 34 -2.52 4.18 -2.79
C PHE A 34 -3.07 4.37 -4.20
N LYS A 35 -2.18 4.59 -5.18
CA LYS A 35 -2.56 4.78 -6.57
C LYS A 35 -3.28 3.56 -7.13
N ASP A 36 -2.74 2.35 -6.93
CA ASP A 36 -3.32 1.11 -7.44
C ASP A 36 -4.73 0.85 -6.86
N LEU A 37 -4.93 1.05 -5.56
CA LEU A 37 -6.24 0.87 -4.94
C LEU A 37 -7.23 1.98 -5.33
N HIS A 38 -6.74 3.21 -5.52
CA HIS A 38 -7.58 4.32 -6.00
C HIS A 38 -8.06 4.07 -7.44
N GLU A 39 -7.19 3.58 -8.32
CA GLU A 39 -7.54 3.19 -9.69
C GLU A 39 -8.56 2.03 -9.72
N LYS A 40 -8.54 1.17 -8.70
CA LYS A 40 -9.55 0.11 -8.49
C LYS A 40 -10.88 0.62 -7.91
N GLY A 41 -11.00 1.93 -7.69
CA GLY A 41 -12.25 2.57 -7.25
C GLY A 41 -12.40 2.70 -5.73
N PHE A 42 -11.36 2.44 -4.95
CA PHE A 42 -11.41 2.65 -3.50
C PHE A 42 -11.05 4.09 -3.12
N THR A 43 -11.77 4.65 -2.15
CA THR A 43 -11.37 5.87 -1.46
C THR A 43 -10.53 5.49 -0.24
N MET A 44 -9.41 6.19 -0.05
CA MET A 44 -8.42 5.84 0.97
C MET A 44 -8.30 6.92 2.02
N THR A 45 -8.24 6.51 3.30
CA THR A 45 -7.93 7.39 4.44
C THR A 45 -6.83 6.78 5.31
N SER A 46 -6.28 7.55 6.25
CA SER A 46 -5.25 7.04 7.16
C SER A 46 -5.80 5.98 8.11
N ALA A 47 -5.07 4.88 8.27
CA ALA A 47 -5.37 3.80 9.22
C ALA A 47 -4.44 3.77 10.44
N ALA A 48 -3.75 4.86 10.76
CA ALA A 48 -2.77 4.90 11.87
C ALA A 48 -3.36 4.42 13.20
N LYS A 49 -4.63 4.73 13.48
CA LYS A 49 -5.35 4.27 14.69
C LYS A 49 -5.63 2.77 14.71
N PHE A 50 -5.54 2.09 13.57
CA PHE A 50 -5.86 0.66 13.40
C PHE A 50 -4.61 -0.17 13.10
N GLY A 51 -3.42 0.39 13.29
CA GLY A 51 -2.15 -0.29 13.04
C GLY A 51 -1.85 -0.58 11.58
N GLY A 52 -2.62 0.03 10.66
CA GLY A 52 -2.42 -0.05 9.21
C GLY A 52 -1.89 1.27 8.62
N ASP A 53 -1.67 1.26 7.33
CA ASP A 53 -1.29 2.45 6.57
C ASP A 53 -2.53 3.16 6.03
N TYR A 54 -3.49 2.40 5.48
CA TYR A 54 -4.73 2.94 4.90
C TYR A 54 -5.97 2.18 5.33
N LEU A 55 -7.09 2.91 5.41
CA LEU A 55 -8.45 2.38 5.38
C LEU A 55 -8.98 2.52 3.95
N ALA A 56 -9.53 1.46 3.38
CA ALA A 56 -10.13 1.45 2.05
C ALA A 56 -11.64 1.37 2.13
N TYR A 57 -12.30 2.31 1.46
CA TYR A 57 -13.74 2.46 1.38
C TYR A 57 -14.23 2.19 -0.05
N PRO A 58 -15.39 1.58 -0.25
CA PRO A 58 -15.95 1.33 -1.57
C PRO A 58 -16.47 2.61 -2.27
N GLY A 59 -16.40 3.75 -1.60
CA GLY A 59 -16.87 5.04 -2.09
C GLY A 59 -16.62 6.15 -1.07
N ASP A 60 -17.53 7.11 -0.95
CA ASP A 60 -17.41 8.22 -0.01
C ASP A 60 -17.36 7.73 1.44
N PRO A 61 -16.28 8.04 2.21
CA PRO A 61 -16.17 7.69 3.62
C PRO A 61 -17.28 8.25 4.51
N MET A 62 -17.99 9.27 4.07
CA MET A 62 -19.14 9.82 4.79
C MET A 62 -20.39 8.94 4.68
N LEU A 63 -20.47 8.11 3.64
CA LEU A 63 -21.63 7.26 3.33
C LEU A 63 -21.36 5.77 3.58
N PHE A 64 -20.10 5.35 3.53
CA PHE A 64 -19.72 3.94 3.58
C PHE A 64 -18.77 3.66 4.74
N HIS A 65 -18.85 2.46 5.28
CA HIS A 65 -17.83 1.94 6.18
C HIS A 65 -16.62 1.43 5.40
N ALA A 66 -15.42 1.55 5.97
CA ALA A 66 -14.24 0.95 5.38
C ALA A 66 -14.38 -0.57 5.30
N TYR A 67 -14.02 -1.15 4.14
CA TYR A 67 -14.06 -2.59 3.92
C TYR A 67 -12.87 -3.29 4.58
N PHE A 68 -11.69 -2.71 4.44
CA PHE A 68 -10.47 -3.31 4.97
C PHE A 68 -9.43 -2.27 5.38
N THR A 69 -8.51 -2.72 6.20
CA THR A 69 -7.30 -2.00 6.58
C THR A 69 -6.14 -2.51 5.74
N VAL A 70 -5.36 -1.63 5.15
CA VAL A 70 -4.19 -1.97 4.33
C VAL A 70 -2.92 -1.76 5.13
N ARG A 71 -2.03 -2.75 5.13
CA ARG A 71 -0.67 -2.64 5.63
C ARG A 71 0.31 -2.85 4.48
N VAL A 72 1.16 -1.86 4.24
CA VAL A 72 2.18 -1.89 3.19
C VAL A 72 3.47 -2.46 3.77
N LEU A 73 4.05 -3.44 3.09
CA LEU A 73 5.25 -4.16 3.48
C LEU A 73 6.21 -4.25 2.30
N GLU A 74 7.49 -4.32 2.59
CA GLU A 74 8.50 -4.62 1.57
C GLU A 74 8.46 -6.13 1.24
N ARG A 75 8.64 -6.47 -0.05
CA ARG A 75 8.77 -7.87 -0.48
C ARG A 75 9.98 -8.51 0.20
N GLY A 76 9.75 -9.65 0.83
CA GLY A 76 10.78 -10.34 1.63
C GLY A 76 10.88 -9.87 3.08
N GLU A 77 10.12 -8.85 3.48
CA GLU A 77 10.02 -8.48 4.89
C GLU A 77 9.47 -9.65 5.72
N LYS A 78 10.22 -10.01 6.77
CA LYS A 78 9.81 -11.10 7.66
C LYS A 78 8.75 -10.62 8.62
N MET A 79 7.55 -11.12 8.44
CA MET A 79 6.46 -10.85 9.36
C MET A 79 6.48 -11.88 10.50
N THR A 80 6.68 -11.42 11.73
CA THR A 80 6.61 -12.30 12.89
C THR A 80 5.17 -12.64 13.23
N PRO A 81 4.88 -13.81 13.82
CA PRO A 81 3.54 -14.16 14.27
C PRO A 81 2.93 -13.10 15.21
N LEU A 82 3.78 -12.46 16.04
CA LEU A 82 3.36 -11.41 16.95
C LEU A 82 2.91 -10.15 16.20
N SER A 83 3.67 -9.69 15.20
CA SER A 83 3.31 -8.51 14.40
C SER A 83 2.05 -8.77 13.57
N CYS A 84 1.91 -9.96 12.99
CA CYS A 84 0.70 -10.38 12.27
C CYS A 84 -0.52 -10.38 13.21
N SER A 85 -0.40 -11.03 14.37
CA SER A 85 -1.46 -11.10 15.38
C SER A 85 -1.86 -9.70 15.89
N SER A 86 -0.91 -8.80 16.07
CA SER A 86 -1.20 -7.43 16.51
C SER A 86 -2.07 -6.68 15.50
N VAL A 87 -1.69 -6.69 14.24
CA VAL A 87 -2.44 -5.99 13.17
C VAL A 87 -3.83 -6.61 12.97
N THR A 88 -3.91 -7.94 12.93
CA THR A 88 -5.19 -8.65 12.74
C THR A 88 -6.15 -8.44 13.92
N ARG A 89 -5.64 -8.41 15.16
CA ARG A 89 -6.47 -8.14 16.35
C ARG A 89 -7.04 -6.72 16.33
N MET A 90 -6.26 -5.71 15.96
CA MET A 90 -6.74 -4.33 15.87
C MET A 90 -7.82 -4.19 14.80
N ALA A 91 -7.61 -4.79 13.64
CA ALA A 91 -8.59 -4.77 12.55
C ALA A 91 -9.87 -5.56 12.94
N HIS A 92 -9.72 -6.72 13.59
CA HIS A 92 -10.85 -7.51 14.08
C HIS A 92 -11.68 -6.74 15.12
N ALA A 93 -11.05 -6.04 16.06
CA ALA A 93 -11.74 -5.19 17.02
C ALA A 93 -12.55 -4.07 16.34
N ALA A 94 -12.08 -3.60 15.19
CA ALA A 94 -12.78 -2.63 14.34
C ALA A 94 -13.76 -3.26 13.33
N ARG A 95 -13.96 -4.59 13.36
CA ARG A 95 -14.77 -5.38 12.41
C ARG A 95 -14.35 -5.17 10.95
N LYS A 96 -13.05 -5.19 10.70
CA LYS A 96 -12.44 -4.99 9.38
C LYS A 96 -11.53 -6.15 9.02
N ASN A 97 -11.44 -6.43 7.73
CA ASN A 97 -10.45 -7.34 7.18
C ASN A 97 -9.10 -6.62 7.08
N VAL A 98 -8.01 -7.39 7.06
CA VAL A 98 -6.66 -6.88 6.83
C VAL A 98 -6.19 -7.30 5.45
N VAL A 99 -5.68 -6.35 4.70
CA VAL A 99 -4.98 -6.59 3.44
C VAL A 99 -3.51 -6.20 3.61
N PHE A 100 -2.62 -7.14 3.42
CA PHE A 100 -1.20 -6.91 3.34
C PHE A 100 -0.82 -6.67 1.88
N ALA A 101 -0.16 -5.55 1.60
CA ALA A 101 0.35 -5.18 0.29
C ALA A 101 1.87 -5.31 0.30
N PHE A 102 2.40 -6.38 -0.31
CA PHE A 102 3.83 -6.61 -0.45
C PHE A 102 4.33 -5.95 -1.73
N CYS A 103 5.25 -5.00 -1.57
CA CYS A 103 5.82 -4.23 -2.66
C CYS A 103 7.28 -4.58 -2.87
N GLY A 104 7.69 -4.74 -4.12
CA GLY A 104 9.07 -4.99 -4.51
C GLY A 104 9.34 -4.56 -5.93
N GLU A 105 10.56 -4.16 -6.20
CA GLU A 105 11.06 -3.92 -7.56
C GLU A 105 11.37 -5.28 -8.19
N GLU A 106 10.98 -5.48 -9.45
CA GLU A 106 11.44 -6.64 -10.19
C GLU A 106 12.91 -6.42 -10.55
N GLU A 107 13.79 -7.23 -9.98
CA GLU A 107 15.09 -7.43 -10.57
C GLU A 107 14.88 -8.33 -11.79
N ASP A 108 15.06 -7.78 -12.99
CA ASP A 108 15.09 -8.58 -14.20
C ASP A 108 16.18 -9.64 -14.01
N GLU A 109 15.80 -10.90 -13.83
CA GLU A 109 16.70 -12.05 -13.96
C GLU A 109 17.13 -12.15 -15.42
N LYS A 110 17.94 -11.21 -15.89
CA LYS A 110 18.75 -11.36 -17.08
C LYS A 110 20.11 -11.91 -16.66
N GLY A 111 20.21 -13.23 -16.63
CA GLY A 111 21.49 -13.89 -16.77
C GLY A 111 22.10 -13.49 -18.10
N GLY A 112 23.27 -12.84 -18.09
CA GLY A 112 24.02 -12.51 -19.28
C GLY A 112 24.88 -11.27 -19.05
N ASP A 113 26.20 -11.52 -18.91
CA ASP A 113 27.25 -10.51 -18.89
C ASP A 113 27.06 -9.47 -20.01
N ASN A 114 27.02 -8.21 -19.68
CA ASN A 114 27.73 -7.08 -20.27
C ASN A 114 26.97 -5.77 -20.19
N GLU A 115 27.78 -4.75 -19.85
CA GLU A 115 27.59 -3.31 -20.02
C GLU A 115 26.80 -2.57 -18.93
N LYS A 116 27.61 -1.93 -18.09
CA LYS A 116 27.27 -0.82 -17.23
C LYS A 116 26.71 0.35 -18.05
N ASN A 117 25.41 0.33 -18.31
CA ASN A 117 24.69 1.53 -18.68
C ASN A 117 23.98 2.08 -17.46
N ASN A 118 24.48 3.22 -16.95
CA ASN A 118 23.95 4.00 -15.86
C ASN A 118 22.63 4.72 -16.24
N ASN A 119 21.67 4.00 -16.80
CA ASN A 119 20.29 4.47 -16.82
C ASN A 119 19.56 3.71 -15.72
N LYS A 120 19.30 4.38 -14.60
CA LYS A 120 18.37 3.92 -13.56
C LYS A 120 17.01 3.75 -14.22
N ASN A 121 16.74 2.54 -14.70
CA ASN A 121 15.40 2.09 -15.01
C ASN A 121 14.58 2.24 -13.72
N ASP A 122 13.49 2.99 -13.76
CA ASP A 122 12.41 2.86 -12.78
C ASP A 122 11.96 1.39 -12.87
N GLY A 123 12.48 0.56 -11.96
CA GLY A 123 12.12 -0.85 -11.91
C GLY A 123 10.60 -0.94 -11.78
N VAL A 124 9.99 -1.81 -12.57
CA VAL A 124 8.54 -2.02 -12.51
C VAL A 124 8.19 -2.48 -11.10
N LEU A 125 7.47 -1.63 -10.38
CA LEU A 125 7.05 -1.93 -9.02
C LEU A 125 5.91 -2.95 -9.06
N ARG A 126 6.15 -4.13 -8.50
CA ARG A 126 5.11 -5.17 -8.37
C ARG A 126 4.49 -5.12 -6.98
N ILE A 127 3.16 -5.13 -6.94
CA ILE A 127 2.37 -5.17 -5.71
C ILE A 127 1.63 -6.50 -5.64
N GLN A 128 1.78 -7.22 -4.54
CA GLN A 128 1.04 -8.44 -4.26
C GLN A 128 0.16 -8.24 -3.04
N TYR A 129 -1.12 -8.58 -3.14
CA TYR A 129 -2.08 -8.45 -2.06
C TYR A 129 -2.38 -9.79 -1.42
N PHE A 130 -2.38 -9.80 -0.10
CA PHE A 130 -2.77 -10.93 0.70
C PHE A 130 -3.82 -10.49 1.73
N THR A 131 -4.99 -11.11 1.73
CA THR A 131 -6.09 -10.76 2.64
C THR A 131 -6.17 -11.73 3.79
N CYS A 132 -6.15 -11.22 5.02
CA CYS A 132 -6.47 -11.95 6.23
C CYS A 132 -7.91 -11.63 6.64
N VAL A 133 -8.75 -12.65 6.65
CA VAL A 133 -10.13 -12.58 7.13
C VAL A 133 -10.19 -13.33 8.46
N PRO A 134 -10.76 -12.72 9.52
CA PRO A 134 -10.98 -13.46 10.77
C PRO A 134 -11.93 -14.64 10.52
N ASP A 135 -11.54 -15.82 10.93
CA ASP A 135 -12.43 -16.98 10.90
C ASP A 135 -13.41 -16.89 12.08
N ILE A 136 -14.62 -16.48 11.77
CA ILE A 136 -15.70 -16.33 12.77
C ILE A 136 -16.20 -17.70 13.25
N GLU A 137 -16.09 -18.74 12.44
CA GLU A 137 -16.59 -20.09 12.81
C GLU A 137 -15.71 -20.75 13.86
N LEU A 138 -14.40 -20.57 13.82
CA LEU A 138 -13.48 -21.10 14.85
C LEU A 138 -13.65 -20.41 16.22
N SER A 139 -14.19 -19.19 16.26
CA SER A 139 -14.42 -18.46 17.51
C SER A 139 -15.75 -18.83 18.16
N SER A 140 -16.73 -19.29 17.39
CA SER A 140 -18.06 -19.68 17.91
C SER A 140 -18.11 -21.08 18.55
N ASN A 141 -17.10 -21.93 18.27
CA ASN A 141 -17.01 -23.28 18.82
C ASN A 141 -16.23 -23.40 20.15
N ARG A 142 -15.87 -22.30 20.78
CA ARG A 142 -15.38 -22.33 22.17
C ARG A 142 -16.56 -22.17 23.12
N GLY A 143 -17.44 -23.18 23.10
CA GLY A 143 -18.35 -23.42 24.19
C GLY A 143 -17.57 -23.98 25.39
N PHE A 144 -17.40 -23.17 26.39
CA PHE A 144 -17.19 -23.55 27.78
C PHE A 144 -18.26 -22.88 28.62
#